data_a72995b9ab50bedb0d8cd39683487075
#
_entry.id   a72995b9ab50bedb0d8cd39683487075
#
_cell.length_a   1.000
_cell.length_b   1.000
_cell.length_c   1.000
_cell.angle_alpha   90.00
_cell.angle_beta   90.00
_cell.angle_gamma   90.00
#
_symmetry.space_group_name_H-M   'P 1'
#
loop_
_entity.id
_entity.type
_entity.pdbx_description
1 polymer ?
#
loop_
_entity_poly.entity_id
_entity_poly.type
_entity_poly.pdbx_seq_one_letter_code
_entity_poly.pdbx_strand_id
1 'polypeptide(L)'
;MLRRIIISLIMAFAGIGAADAQSRRQIDATPFSHAPCSVLDGQPCAPSFCSVFNDGPCIPEIDYPTGQNLQLTIETVPPRDQAARYQRPDHDLDSIGDLFAALRSCWTPPPVDSAREGMQMSVRFSFRRTGEIIAAPRLTFSTAGVPADTRTAYLKAINASLQACMPLKFTGALGGARAGRPIAIRYVDNRDLGKPSGKP
;
A
#
# COMPACT_ATOMS: atom_id res chain seq x y z
N MET A 1 13.26 70.51 -23.07
CA MET A 1 12.38 69.94 -21.99
C MET A 1 12.15 68.45 -22.17
N LEU A 2 12.09 67.90 -23.34
CA LEU A 2 11.85 66.47 -23.59
C LEU A 2 12.93 65.51 -23.02
N ARG A 3 14.19 65.93 -23.02
CA ARG A 3 15.33 65.12 -22.58
C ARG A 3 15.37 64.88 -21.07
N ARG A 4 14.76 65.75 -20.25
CA ARG A 4 14.68 65.60 -18.79
C ARG A 4 13.55 64.68 -18.35
N ILE A 5 12.51 64.55 -19.17
CA ILE A 5 11.37 63.67 -18.91
C ILE A 5 11.75 62.18 -19.15
N ILE A 6 12.58 61.92 -20.14
CA ILE A 6 13.05 60.57 -20.47
C ILE A 6 13.96 60.01 -19.38
N ILE A 7 14.82 60.84 -18.77
CA ILE A 7 15.73 60.38 -17.67
C ILE A 7 14.95 60.07 -16.41
N SER A 8 13.87 60.81 -16.13
CA SER A 8 13.01 60.53 -14.98
C SER A 8 12.17 59.25 -15.16
N LEU A 9 11.83 58.89 -16.37
CA LEU A 9 11.08 57.64 -16.60
C LEU A 9 11.95 56.38 -16.52
N ILE A 10 13.26 56.48 -16.81
CA ILE A 10 14.20 55.36 -16.73
C ILE A 10 14.57 55.02 -15.26
N MET A 11 14.58 56.01 -14.38
CA MET A 11 14.83 55.78 -12.94
C MET A 11 13.66 55.13 -12.19
N ALA A 12 12.44 55.20 -12.73
CA ALA A 12 11.26 54.60 -12.09
C ALA A 12 11.13 53.08 -12.33
N PHE A 13 11.85 52.53 -13.35
CA PHE A 13 11.80 51.11 -13.67
C PHE A 13 12.92 50.25 -13.05
N ALA A 14 13.88 50.87 -12.37
CA ALA A 14 14.99 50.14 -11.74
C ALA A 14 14.68 49.60 -10.32
N GLY A 15 13.45 49.76 -9.83
CA GLY A 15 13.05 49.42 -8.46
C GLY A 15 12.17 48.17 -8.30
N ILE A 16 11.89 47.45 -9.37
CA ILE A 16 11.03 46.25 -9.28
C ILE A 16 11.81 45.03 -9.76
N GLY A 17 12.76 44.60 -8.98
CA GLY A 17 13.61 43.47 -9.37
C GLY A 17 14.34 42.79 -8.20
N ALA A 18 13.87 43.03 -6.98
CA ALA A 18 14.41 42.33 -5.82
C ALA A 18 13.24 41.69 -5.04
N ALA A 19 12.43 40.91 -5.72
CA ALA A 19 11.45 40.08 -5.07
C ALA A 19 11.89 38.63 -5.24
N ASP A 20 12.26 38.05 -4.12
CA ASP A 20 12.11 36.61 -3.84
C ASP A 20 13.01 35.64 -4.60
N ALA A 21 14.30 35.70 -4.34
CA ALA A 21 15.07 34.48 -4.19
C ALA A 21 14.57 33.78 -2.92
N GLN A 22 13.25 33.49 -2.92
CA GLN A 22 12.59 32.75 -1.86
C GLN A 22 13.18 31.37 -1.81
N SER A 23 13.90 31.14 -0.75
CA SER A 23 13.83 29.91 0.01
C SER A 23 13.58 28.68 -0.89
N ARG A 24 14.58 28.32 -1.68
CA ARG A 24 14.76 26.90 -1.97
C ARG A 24 14.81 26.26 -0.60
N ARG A 25 13.74 25.59 -0.20
CA ARG A 25 13.79 24.66 0.93
C ARG A 25 15.02 23.81 0.68
N GLN A 26 16.05 24.05 1.41
CA GLN A 26 17.24 23.24 1.42
C GLN A 26 16.71 21.87 1.86
N ILE A 27 16.52 20.97 0.90
CA ILE A 27 16.24 19.57 1.18
C ILE A 27 17.55 19.11 1.80
N ASP A 28 17.54 19.03 3.12
CA ASP A 28 18.68 18.54 3.88
C ASP A 28 18.90 17.08 3.44
N ALA A 29 19.98 16.85 2.70
CA ALA A 29 20.26 15.56 2.09
C ALA A 29 20.70 14.49 3.12
N THR A 30 20.76 14.86 4.40
CA THR A 30 21.13 13.96 5.50
C THR A 30 19.93 13.78 6.44
N PRO A 31 19.15 12.71 6.30
CA PRO A 31 17.99 12.44 7.16
C PRO A 31 18.36 12.22 8.64
N PHE A 32 19.64 12.24 8.98
CA PHE A 32 20.16 12.04 10.33
C PHE A 32 20.80 13.29 10.95
N SER A 33 20.71 14.45 10.29
CA SER A 33 21.33 15.70 10.79
C SER A 33 20.50 16.42 11.86
N HIS A 34 19.27 15.98 12.10
CA HIS A 34 18.45 16.54 13.17
C HIS A 34 18.74 15.81 14.48
N ALA A 35 19.19 16.54 15.48
CA ALA A 35 19.32 16.01 16.83
C ALA A 35 17.99 15.35 17.25
N PRO A 36 18.04 14.18 17.91
CA PRO A 36 16.82 13.53 18.38
C PRO A 36 16.03 14.52 19.26
N CYS A 37 14.72 14.50 19.09
CA CYS A 37 13.84 15.35 19.87
C CYS A 37 14.04 15.07 21.36
N SER A 38 14.46 16.07 22.12
CA SER A 38 14.55 15.99 23.57
C SER A 38 13.67 17.09 24.18
N VAL A 39 12.80 16.67 25.09
CA VAL A 39 12.02 17.62 25.93
C VAL A 39 12.94 18.51 26.79
N LEU A 40 14.21 18.13 26.96
CA LEU A 40 15.17 18.84 27.79
C LEU A 40 15.87 19.99 27.04
N ASP A 41 15.88 19.97 25.73
CA ASP A 41 16.61 20.95 24.91
C ASP A 41 15.76 22.15 24.49
N GLY A 42 14.48 22.22 24.90
CA GLY A 42 13.57 23.35 24.63
C GLY A 42 13.31 23.62 23.14
N GLN A 43 13.81 22.79 22.24
CA GLN A 43 13.56 22.88 20.81
C GLN A 43 12.44 21.91 20.43
N PRO A 44 11.25 22.39 20.08
CA PRO A 44 10.21 21.52 19.59
C PRO A 44 10.69 20.88 18.29
N CYS A 45 10.67 19.55 18.24
CA CYS A 45 10.65 18.85 16.96
C CYS A 45 9.51 19.43 16.13
N ALA A 46 9.66 19.47 14.80
CA ALA A 46 8.61 19.95 13.92
C ALA A 46 7.26 19.33 14.36
N PRO A 47 6.25 20.16 14.64
CA PRO A 47 5.11 19.81 15.51
C PRO A 47 4.23 18.66 15.03
N SER A 48 4.48 18.13 13.84
CA SER A 48 3.68 17.06 13.24
C SER A 48 4.15 15.64 13.56
N PHE A 49 5.32 15.44 14.19
CA PHE A 49 5.95 14.13 14.22
C PHE A 49 6.31 13.60 15.61
N CYS A 50 6.24 14.40 16.64
CA CYS A 50 6.49 13.97 18.01
C CYS A 50 5.26 14.25 18.86
N SER A 51 4.60 13.18 19.31
CA SER A 51 3.64 13.26 20.40
C SER A 51 4.38 13.35 21.72
N VAL A 52 3.94 14.22 22.63
CA VAL A 52 4.44 14.32 24.02
C VAL A 52 4.28 13.00 24.82
N PHE A 53 3.56 12.03 24.27
CA PHE A 53 3.35 10.71 24.86
C PHE A 53 4.27 9.63 24.26
N ASN A 54 5.19 9.99 23.37
CA ASN A 54 6.06 9.05 22.70
C ASN A 54 7.50 9.30 23.16
N ASP A 55 7.98 8.54 24.12
CA ASP A 55 9.36 8.61 24.63
C ASP A 55 10.42 8.05 23.66
N GLY A 56 10.03 7.83 22.40
CA GLY A 56 10.89 7.30 21.34
C GLY A 56 11.54 8.40 20.50
N PRO A 57 12.63 8.08 19.78
CA PRO A 57 13.21 9.00 18.80
C PRO A 57 12.16 9.39 17.76
N CYS A 58 12.12 10.69 17.40
CA CYS A 58 11.26 11.19 16.33
C CYS A 58 11.67 10.51 15.02
N ILE A 59 10.92 9.51 14.62
CA ILE A 59 11.05 8.92 13.30
C ILE A 59 10.19 9.79 12.38
N PRO A 60 10.76 10.43 11.35
CA PRO A 60 9.96 11.14 10.38
C PRO A 60 8.94 10.15 9.82
N GLU A 61 7.65 10.46 10.00
CA GLU A 61 6.61 9.75 9.29
C GLU A 61 6.85 10.01 7.81
N ILE A 62 7.41 9.03 7.12
CA ILE A 62 7.54 9.09 5.69
C ILE A 62 6.11 9.01 5.19
N ASP A 63 5.53 10.17 4.89
CA ASP A 63 4.23 10.27 4.26
C ASP A 63 4.35 9.63 2.87
N TYR A 64 4.10 8.32 2.84
CA TYR A 64 4.02 7.60 1.58
C TYR A 64 2.80 8.16 0.86
N PRO A 65 2.98 8.72 -0.34
CA PRO A 65 1.87 9.26 -1.10
C PRO A 65 0.72 8.25 -1.12
N THR A 66 -0.45 8.73 -0.78
CA THR A 66 -1.71 7.99 -0.74
C THR A 66 -1.81 7.09 -1.96
N GLY A 67 -1.90 5.77 -1.77
CA GLY A 67 -1.93 4.78 -2.85
C GLY A 67 -0.68 3.92 -3.02
N GLN A 68 0.39 4.13 -2.25
CA GLN A 68 1.57 3.26 -2.32
C GLN A 68 1.36 1.90 -1.67
N ASN A 69 0.56 1.83 -0.62
CA ASN A 69 0.24 0.58 0.07
C ASN A 69 -1.14 0.09 -0.34
N LEU A 70 -1.20 -0.73 -1.38
CA LEU A 70 -2.45 -1.38 -1.73
C LEU A 70 -2.79 -2.45 -0.69
N GLN A 71 -4.02 -2.39 -0.21
CA GLN A 71 -4.59 -3.41 0.67
C GLN A 71 -5.84 -4.00 0.01
N LEU A 72 -5.95 -5.31 0.03
CA LEU A 72 -7.08 -6.05 -0.50
C LEU A 72 -7.54 -7.07 0.53
N THR A 73 -8.84 -7.12 0.79
CA THR A 73 -9.46 -8.24 1.51
C THR A 73 -10.18 -9.14 0.52
N ILE A 74 -9.92 -10.44 0.62
CA ILE A 74 -10.56 -11.49 -0.14
C ILE A 74 -11.29 -12.39 0.84
N GLU A 75 -12.61 -12.41 0.72
CA GLU A 75 -13.47 -13.31 1.47
C GLU A 75 -13.72 -14.58 0.65
N THR A 76 -13.73 -15.73 1.30
CA THR A 76 -13.97 -17.00 0.63
C THR A 76 -15.39 -17.09 0.07
N VAL A 77 -16.36 -16.59 0.82
CA VAL A 77 -17.75 -16.40 0.34
C VAL A 77 -17.96 -14.92 0.08
N PRO A 78 -18.10 -14.51 -1.19
CA PRO A 78 -18.30 -13.10 -1.51
C PRO A 78 -19.59 -12.54 -0.88
N PRO A 79 -19.58 -11.31 -0.37
CA PRO A 79 -20.81 -10.62 0.01
C PRO A 79 -21.77 -10.53 -1.19
N ARG A 80 -23.07 -10.71 -0.94
CA ARG A 80 -24.08 -10.77 -2.02
C ARG A 80 -24.10 -9.52 -2.89
N ASP A 81 -23.91 -8.36 -2.29
CA ASP A 81 -23.86 -7.05 -2.94
C ASP A 81 -22.52 -6.79 -3.68
N GLN A 82 -21.52 -7.62 -3.48
CA GLN A 82 -20.19 -7.48 -4.07
C GLN A 82 -19.78 -8.63 -5.00
N ALA A 83 -20.70 -9.53 -5.33
CA ALA A 83 -20.41 -10.69 -6.18
C ALA A 83 -19.76 -10.31 -7.53
N ALA A 84 -20.17 -9.19 -8.12
CA ALA A 84 -19.57 -8.67 -9.35
C ALA A 84 -18.06 -8.35 -9.22
N ARG A 85 -17.59 -7.96 -8.03
CA ARG A 85 -16.17 -7.67 -7.77
C ARG A 85 -15.28 -8.92 -7.68
N TYR A 86 -15.87 -10.10 -7.72
CA TYR A 86 -15.19 -11.39 -7.72
C TYR A 86 -15.18 -12.04 -9.11
N GLN A 87 -15.71 -11.35 -10.11
CA GLN A 87 -15.63 -11.80 -11.51
C GLN A 87 -14.32 -11.35 -12.12
N ARG A 88 -13.66 -12.26 -12.84
CA ARG A 88 -12.42 -11.95 -13.54
C ARG A 88 -12.73 -11.02 -14.72
N PRO A 89 -11.99 -9.89 -14.86
CA PRO A 89 -12.08 -9.06 -16.05
C PRO A 89 -11.73 -9.85 -17.32
N ASP A 90 -12.43 -9.60 -18.41
CA ASP A 90 -12.25 -10.21 -19.73
C ASP A 90 -11.28 -9.43 -20.63
N HIS A 91 -10.73 -8.34 -20.13
CA HIS A 91 -9.79 -7.45 -20.80
C HIS A 91 -8.46 -7.35 -20.03
N ASP A 92 -7.46 -6.69 -20.63
CA ASP A 92 -6.22 -6.36 -19.94
C ASP A 92 -6.49 -5.42 -18.79
N LEU A 93 -5.86 -5.69 -17.65
CA LEU A 93 -6.12 -4.97 -16.41
C LEU A 93 -5.58 -3.54 -16.51
N ASP A 94 -6.45 -2.55 -16.41
CA ASP A 94 -6.12 -1.15 -16.56
C ASP A 94 -6.26 -0.34 -15.26
N SER A 95 -7.06 -0.82 -14.34
CA SER A 95 -7.35 -0.17 -13.07
C SER A 95 -6.98 -1.01 -11.86
N ILE A 96 -6.90 -0.37 -10.68
CA ILE A 96 -6.78 -1.05 -9.39
C ILE A 96 -8.01 -1.93 -9.12
N GLY A 97 -9.18 -1.50 -9.60
CA GLY A 97 -10.42 -2.28 -9.50
C GLY A 97 -10.30 -3.61 -10.23
N ASP A 98 -9.79 -3.60 -11.47
CA ASP A 98 -9.56 -4.81 -12.27
C ASP A 98 -8.53 -5.73 -11.63
N LEU A 99 -7.43 -5.15 -11.13
CA LEU A 99 -6.42 -5.91 -10.39
C LEU A 99 -7.05 -6.64 -9.19
N PHE A 100 -7.88 -5.95 -8.43
CA PHE A 100 -8.54 -6.53 -7.27
C PHE A 100 -9.57 -7.59 -7.65
N ALA A 101 -10.33 -7.38 -8.71
CA ALA A 101 -11.28 -8.35 -9.25
C ALA A 101 -10.57 -9.62 -9.74
N ALA A 102 -9.48 -9.46 -10.49
CA ALA A 102 -8.65 -10.57 -10.94
C ALA A 102 -8.10 -11.38 -9.77
N LEU A 103 -7.53 -10.73 -8.75
CA LEU A 103 -6.98 -11.40 -7.57
C LEU A 103 -8.05 -12.13 -6.75
N ARG A 104 -9.25 -11.54 -6.61
CA ARG A 104 -10.37 -12.19 -5.92
C ARG A 104 -10.85 -13.43 -6.68
N SER A 105 -10.96 -13.35 -8.00
CA SER A 105 -11.43 -14.45 -8.83
C SER A 105 -10.50 -15.67 -8.82
N CYS A 106 -9.23 -15.48 -8.47
CA CYS A 106 -8.24 -16.55 -8.41
C CYS A 106 -8.22 -17.31 -7.09
N TRP A 107 -8.89 -16.80 -6.08
CA TRP A 107 -8.85 -17.41 -4.76
C TRP A 107 -9.55 -18.77 -4.75
N THR A 108 -8.81 -19.79 -4.40
CA THR A 108 -9.30 -21.15 -4.16
C THR A 108 -8.93 -21.55 -2.73
N PRO A 109 -9.90 -21.61 -1.81
CA PRO A 109 -9.64 -21.93 -0.41
C PRO A 109 -9.20 -23.40 -0.25
N PRO A 110 -8.57 -23.73 0.88
CA PRO A 110 -8.25 -25.12 1.18
C PRO A 110 -9.54 -25.93 1.35
N PRO A 111 -9.47 -27.28 1.16
CA PRO A 111 -10.62 -28.16 1.36
C PRO A 111 -11.12 -28.08 2.81
N VAL A 112 -12.40 -28.40 3.01
CA VAL A 112 -13.12 -28.26 4.29
C VAL A 112 -12.38 -28.97 5.43
N ASP A 113 -11.84 -30.15 5.18
CA ASP A 113 -11.16 -30.98 6.19
C ASP A 113 -9.91 -30.33 6.80
N SER A 114 -9.28 -29.41 6.04
CA SER A 114 -8.10 -28.65 6.49
C SER A 114 -8.39 -27.18 6.73
N ALA A 115 -9.66 -26.80 6.61
CA ALA A 115 -10.11 -25.43 6.82
C ALA A 115 -10.52 -25.14 8.27
N ARG A 116 -10.61 -23.86 8.60
CA ARG A 116 -11.09 -23.38 9.90
C ARG A 116 -11.92 -22.14 9.70
N GLU A 117 -13.13 -22.15 10.23
CA GLU A 117 -14.02 -21.00 10.25
C GLU A 117 -13.34 -19.78 10.89
N GLY A 118 -13.51 -18.61 10.28
CA GLY A 118 -12.93 -17.36 10.75
C GLY A 118 -11.41 -17.25 10.60
N MET A 119 -10.77 -18.20 9.90
CA MET A 119 -9.33 -18.11 9.62
C MET A 119 -9.01 -16.88 8.80
N GLN A 120 -8.03 -16.13 9.26
CA GLN A 120 -7.48 -14.98 8.55
C GLN A 120 -6.00 -15.15 8.33
N MET A 121 -5.54 -14.85 7.13
CA MET A 121 -4.14 -14.87 6.78
C MET A 121 -3.81 -13.71 5.86
N SER A 122 -2.75 -12.96 6.15
CA SER A 122 -2.29 -11.85 5.31
C SER A 122 -0.94 -12.16 4.72
N VAL A 123 -0.80 -11.88 3.44
CA VAL A 123 0.47 -11.99 2.72
C VAL A 123 0.80 -10.68 2.04
N ARG A 124 2.09 -10.44 1.80
CA ARG A 124 2.60 -9.26 1.11
C ARG A 124 3.56 -9.68 0.00
N PHE A 125 3.40 -9.08 -1.16
CA PHE A 125 4.27 -9.30 -2.33
C PHE A 125 4.20 -8.11 -3.29
N SER A 126 4.96 -8.16 -4.38
CA SER A 126 4.98 -7.12 -5.42
C SER A 126 4.97 -7.75 -6.80
N PHE A 127 4.50 -6.99 -7.79
CA PHE A 127 4.48 -7.42 -9.20
C PHE A 127 5.64 -6.84 -9.99
N ARG A 128 6.07 -7.58 -11.01
CA ARG A 128 6.80 -7.05 -12.16
C ARG A 128 5.85 -6.24 -13.05
N ARG A 129 6.40 -5.43 -13.94
CA ARG A 129 5.61 -4.73 -14.95
C ARG A 129 4.81 -5.69 -15.85
N THR A 130 5.31 -6.90 -16.03
CA THR A 130 4.69 -7.97 -16.82
C THR A 130 3.51 -8.65 -16.12
N GLY A 131 3.18 -8.30 -14.89
CA GLY A 131 2.13 -8.94 -14.08
C GLY A 131 2.56 -10.20 -13.35
N GLU A 132 3.84 -10.58 -13.41
CA GLU A 132 4.42 -11.66 -12.62
C GLU A 132 4.73 -11.22 -11.19
N ILE A 133 4.71 -12.15 -10.25
CA ILE A 133 5.15 -11.90 -8.87
C ILE A 133 6.68 -11.87 -8.83
N ILE A 134 7.29 -10.87 -8.17
CA ILE A 134 8.75 -10.70 -8.09
C ILE A 134 9.39 -11.80 -7.23
N ALA A 135 8.77 -12.12 -6.09
CA ALA A 135 9.23 -13.11 -5.14
C ALA A 135 8.05 -13.75 -4.42
N ALA A 136 8.27 -14.92 -3.83
CA ALA A 136 7.23 -15.63 -3.10
C ALA A 136 6.54 -14.74 -2.06
N PRO A 137 5.20 -14.80 -1.93
CA PRO A 137 4.46 -14.01 -0.97
C PRO A 137 4.94 -14.24 0.46
N ARG A 138 5.18 -13.16 1.19
CA ARG A 138 5.60 -13.22 2.59
C ARG A 138 4.37 -13.18 3.49
N LEU A 139 4.26 -14.15 4.40
CA LEU A 139 3.26 -14.13 5.45
C LEU A 139 3.52 -12.94 6.39
N THR A 140 2.49 -12.12 6.63
CA THR A 140 2.56 -10.97 7.55
C THR A 140 1.63 -11.11 8.74
N PHE A 141 0.57 -11.92 8.62
CA PHE A 141 -0.38 -12.19 9.71
C PHE A 141 -1.01 -13.57 9.53
N SER A 142 -1.31 -14.22 10.65
CA SER A 142 -2.12 -15.43 10.73
C SER A 142 -2.91 -15.38 12.04
N THR A 143 -4.15 -15.85 12.01
CA THR A 143 -4.98 -16.01 13.22
C THR A 143 -4.19 -16.78 14.31
N ALA A 144 -4.20 -16.25 15.52
CA ALA A 144 -3.52 -16.88 16.65
C ALA A 144 -4.19 -18.21 17.05
N GLY A 145 -3.41 -19.14 17.64
CA GLY A 145 -3.93 -20.40 18.14
C GLY A 145 -4.41 -21.38 17.07
N VAL A 146 -4.02 -21.17 15.81
CA VAL A 146 -4.31 -22.10 14.71
C VAL A 146 -3.24 -23.17 14.63
N PRO A 147 -3.60 -24.48 14.49
CA PRO A 147 -2.66 -25.58 14.27
C PRO A 147 -1.71 -25.32 13.10
N ALA A 148 -0.49 -25.85 13.19
CA ALA A 148 0.54 -25.61 12.17
C ALA A 148 0.18 -26.20 10.80
N ASP A 149 -0.46 -27.36 10.78
CA ASP A 149 -0.95 -28.04 9.56
C ASP A 149 -2.03 -27.22 8.86
N THR A 150 -3.02 -26.71 9.59
CA THR A 150 -4.04 -25.80 9.07
C THR A 150 -3.40 -24.54 8.45
N ARG A 151 -2.46 -23.92 9.18
CA ARG A 151 -1.73 -22.74 8.66
C ARG A 151 -0.98 -23.06 7.38
N THR A 152 -0.35 -24.23 7.32
CA THR A 152 0.37 -24.70 6.14
C THR A 152 -0.58 -24.95 4.96
N ALA A 153 -1.78 -25.52 5.20
CA ALA A 153 -2.80 -25.72 4.19
C ALA A 153 -3.25 -24.40 3.54
N TYR A 154 -3.50 -23.35 4.36
CA TYR A 154 -3.86 -22.03 3.84
C TYR A 154 -2.72 -21.38 3.07
N LEU A 155 -1.47 -21.45 3.53
CA LEU A 155 -0.32 -20.92 2.79
C LEU A 155 -0.15 -21.63 1.44
N LYS A 156 -0.33 -22.94 1.41
CA LYS A 156 -0.30 -23.71 0.18
C LYS A 156 -1.41 -23.31 -0.78
N ALA A 157 -2.65 -23.12 -0.28
CA ALA A 157 -3.79 -22.67 -1.07
C ALA A 157 -3.57 -21.27 -1.64
N ILE A 158 -3.07 -20.32 -0.82
CA ILE A 158 -2.75 -18.96 -1.27
C ILE A 158 -1.70 -18.99 -2.38
N ASN A 159 -0.58 -19.69 -2.17
CA ASN A 159 0.48 -19.80 -3.18
C ASN A 159 -0.02 -20.45 -4.47
N ALA A 160 -0.77 -21.54 -4.38
CA ALA A 160 -1.34 -22.22 -5.54
C ALA A 160 -2.31 -21.31 -6.32
N SER A 161 -3.20 -20.60 -5.61
CA SER A 161 -4.14 -19.64 -6.21
C SER A 161 -3.41 -18.53 -6.95
N LEU A 162 -2.38 -17.95 -6.33
CA LEU A 162 -1.60 -16.90 -6.95
C LEU A 162 -0.82 -17.43 -8.17
N GLN A 163 -0.21 -18.61 -8.09
CA GLN A 163 0.50 -19.21 -9.21
C GLN A 163 -0.43 -19.51 -10.40
N ALA A 164 -1.61 -20.05 -10.14
CA ALA A 164 -2.61 -20.33 -11.19
C ALA A 164 -3.14 -19.05 -11.85
N CYS A 165 -3.06 -17.92 -11.17
CA CYS A 165 -3.51 -16.62 -11.66
C CYS A 165 -2.47 -15.90 -12.51
N MET A 166 -1.19 -16.20 -12.37
CA MET A 166 -0.09 -15.47 -12.98
C MET A 166 0.28 -16.04 -14.37
N PRO A 167 0.78 -15.16 -15.27
CA PRO A 167 0.89 -13.73 -15.12
C PRO A 167 -0.45 -13.00 -15.28
N LEU A 168 -0.63 -11.90 -14.54
CA LEU A 168 -1.74 -10.98 -14.76
C LEU A 168 -1.48 -10.13 -16.00
N LYS A 169 -2.47 -10.00 -16.88
CA LYS A 169 -2.34 -9.17 -18.08
C LYS A 169 -2.53 -7.71 -17.73
N PHE A 170 -1.45 -6.99 -17.44
CA PHE A 170 -1.46 -5.56 -17.19
C PHE A 170 -1.38 -4.76 -18.48
N THR A 171 -2.13 -3.65 -18.56
CA THR A 171 -1.80 -2.59 -19.51
C THR A 171 -0.44 -1.97 -19.17
N GLY A 172 0.18 -1.31 -20.14
CA GLY A 172 1.45 -0.62 -19.90
C GLY A 172 1.38 0.43 -18.79
N ALA A 173 0.22 1.10 -18.65
CA ALA A 173 -0.05 2.09 -17.61
C ALA A 173 -0.09 1.45 -16.21
N LEU A 174 -0.93 0.44 -16.02
CA LEU A 174 -1.06 -0.25 -14.74
C LEU A 174 0.26 -0.94 -14.36
N GLY A 175 0.89 -1.65 -15.29
CA GLY A 175 2.16 -2.31 -15.07
C GLY A 175 3.27 -1.34 -14.66
N GLY A 176 3.35 -0.16 -15.29
CA GLY A 176 4.29 0.90 -14.90
C GLY A 176 3.99 1.47 -13.51
N ALA A 177 2.72 1.69 -13.20
CA ALA A 177 2.29 2.26 -11.92
C ALA A 177 2.46 1.29 -10.75
N ARG A 178 2.42 -0.04 -10.98
CA ARG A 178 2.41 -1.05 -9.91
C ARG A 178 3.71 -1.82 -9.76
N ALA A 179 4.62 -1.78 -10.75
CA ALA A 179 5.89 -2.49 -10.70
C ALA A 179 6.69 -2.18 -9.43
N GLY A 180 7.11 -3.21 -8.72
CA GLY A 180 7.90 -3.11 -7.49
C GLY A 180 7.14 -2.64 -6.25
N ARG A 181 5.92 -2.10 -6.40
CA ARG A 181 5.14 -1.59 -5.27
C ARG A 181 4.42 -2.72 -4.54
N PRO A 182 4.52 -2.77 -3.20
CA PRO A 182 3.92 -3.85 -2.45
C PRO A 182 2.40 -3.78 -2.42
N ILE A 183 1.80 -4.97 -2.41
CA ILE A 183 0.38 -5.19 -2.12
C ILE A 183 0.28 -6.11 -0.91
N ALA A 184 -0.62 -5.80 0.01
CA ALA A 184 -1.00 -6.65 1.13
C ALA A 184 -2.38 -7.24 0.86
N ILE A 185 -2.50 -8.56 0.91
CA ILE A 185 -3.78 -9.25 0.74
C ILE A 185 -4.11 -9.98 2.03
N ARG A 186 -5.30 -9.71 2.55
CA ARG A 186 -5.92 -10.44 3.65
C ARG A 186 -6.92 -11.43 3.09
N TYR A 187 -6.69 -12.71 3.30
CA TYR A 187 -7.63 -13.78 3.02
C TYR A 187 -8.44 -14.06 4.28
N VAL A 188 -9.76 -14.14 4.14
CA VAL A 188 -10.69 -14.41 5.23
C VAL A 188 -11.56 -15.61 4.83
N ASP A 189 -11.50 -16.65 5.64
CA ASP A 189 -12.39 -17.79 5.46
C ASP A 189 -13.65 -17.57 6.30
N ASN A 190 -14.69 -17.09 5.63
CA ASN A 190 -15.99 -16.82 6.18
C ASN A 190 -17.04 -17.89 5.80
N ARG A 191 -16.55 -19.09 5.42
CA ARG A 191 -17.43 -20.23 5.20
C ARG A 191 -18.03 -20.69 6.53
N ASP A 192 -19.29 -21.05 6.52
CA ASP A 192 -19.89 -21.85 7.60
C ASP A 192 -19.40 -23.30 7.41
N LEU A 193 -18.39 -23.67 8.17
CA LEU A 193 -17.77 -25.00 8.06
C LEU A 193 -18.53 -26.04 8.91
N GLY A 194 -19.61 -25.65 9.58
CA GLY A 194 -20.42 -26.50 10.42
C GLY A 194 -19.58 -27.21 11.49
N LYS A 195 -19.95 -27.18 12.75
CA LYS A 195 -19.42 -28.17 13.72
C LYS A 195 -19.55 -29.54 13.08
N PRO A 196 -18.48 -30.38 13.06
CA PRO A 196 -18.66 -31.77 12.68
C PRO A 196 -19.84 -32.30 13.49
N SER A 197 -20.93 -32.65 12.79
CA SER A 197 -22.08 -33.27 13.42
C SER A 197 -21.55 -34.54 14.08
N GLY A 198 -21.29 -34.43 15.37
CA GLY A 198 -20.97 -35.60 16.17
C GLY A 198 -22.11 -36.57 16.01
N LYS A 199 -21.87 -37.59 15.19
CA LYS A 199 -22.75 -38.76 15.09
C LYS A 199 -22.70 -39.42 16.48
N PRO A 200 -23.84 -39.68 17.11
CA PRO A 200 -23.91 -40.36 18.39
C PRO A 200 -23.34 -41.77 18.31
#